data_bc887983818f95fc43c37e10d93982e2
#
_entry.id   bc887983818f95fc43c37e10d93982e2
#
_cell.length_a   1.000
_cell.length_b   1.000
_cell.length_c   1.000
_cell.angle_alpha   90.00
_cell.angle_beta   90.00
_cell.angle_gamma   90.00
#
_symmetry.space_group_name_H-M   'P 1'
#
loop_
_entity.id
_entity.type
_entity.pdbx_description
1 polymer ?
#
loop_
_entity_poly.entity_id
_entity_poly.type
_entity_poly.pdbx_seq_one_letter_code
_entity_poly.pdbx_strand_id
1 'polypeptide(L)'
;VKIVQILLWLLLILNSSFGQNKIFDSLIYQLQIIDRDDQTPRIQLDSIRKQYSNDSSLLRIRLETQWKTIRNKDSINVIKVIAILDKYGWLGPDDVGDDGNTTLFLVIQHANLNTQEKYLPLMKAAVKNGKAKARNFAFLQDRIALREGKKQIYGTQVFQNIKTNECFVLPLDDPYNVDIKRAEVGLQPLSVYLEDNFKTKWDVAQYLKDLPFIEATLKANHL
;
A
#
# COMPACT_ATOMS: atom_id res chain seq x y z
N VAL A 1 -1.65 -11.85 54.61
CA VAL A 1 -1.10 -12.63 53.49
C VAL A 1 -1.85 -12.33 52.18
N LYS A 2 -3.18 -12.43 52.11
CA LYS A 2 -3.98 -12.19 50.87
C LYS A 2 -3.87 -10.77 50.31
N ILE A 3 -3.83 -9.73 51.18
CA ILE A 3 -3.71 -8.31 50.76
C ILE A 3 -2.35 -8.03 50.12
N VAL A 4 -1.26 -8.58 50.66
CA VAL A 4 0.10 -8.41 50.12
C VAL A 4 0.23 -9.11 48.76
N GLN A 5 -0.41 -10.26 48.59
CA GLN A 5 -0.44 -10.96 47.30
C GLN A 5 -1.20 -10.18 46.21
N ILE A 6 -2.34 -9.54 46.58
CA ILE A 6 -3.11 -8.70 45.64
C ILE A 6 -2.31 -7.46 45.24
N LEU A 7 -1.62 -6.81 46.16
CA LEU A 7 -0.77 -5.65 45.87
C LEU A 7 0.43 -6.02 44.95
N LEU A 8 1.05 -7.20 45.16
CA LEU A 8 2.11 -7.70 44.30
C LEU A 8 1.60 -8.00 42.86
N TRP A 9 0.40 -8.57 42.74
CA TRP A 9 -0.24 -8.78 41.42
C TRP A 9 -0.58 -7.48 40.71
N LEU A 10 -1.11 -6.47 41.43
CA LEU A 10 -1.38 -5.15 40.86
C LEU A 10 -0.09 -4.42 40.42
N LEU A 11 0.99 -4.52 41.20
CA LEU A 11 2.30 -3.96 40.82
C LEU A 11 2.90 -4.66 39.57
N LEU A 12 2.73 -5.97 39.41
CA LEU A 12 3.17 -6.71 38.21
C LEU A 12 2.37 -6.30 36.97
N ILE A 13 1.06 -6.10 37.10
CA ILE A 13 0.19 -5.64 35.99
C ILE A 13 0.56 -4.21 35.61
N LEU A 14 0.77 -3.31 36.57
CA LEU A 14 1.17 -1.92 36.29
C LEU A 14 2.55 -1.85 35.60
N ASN A 15 3.53 -2.62 36.04
CA ASN A 15 4.87 -2.65 35.40
C ASN A 15 4.83 -3.26 33.99
N SER A 16 3.99 -4.26 33.73
CA SER A 16 3.81 -4.83 32.39
C SER A 16 3.14 -3.83 31.44
N SER A 17 2.14 -3.09 31.91
CA SER A 17 1.46 -2.05 31.10
C SER A 17 2.40 -0.87 30.79
N PHE A 18 3.23 -0.42 31.71
CA PHE A 18 4.22 0.63 31.48
C PHE A 18 5.31 0.20 30.50
N GLY A 19 5.77 -1.05 30.58
CA GLY A 19 6.72 -1.62 29.64
C GLY A 19 6.16 -1.73 28.23
N GLN A 20 4.91 -2.13 28.09
CA GLN A 20 4.21 -2.29 26.81
C GLN A 20 3.97 -0.93 26.15
N ASN A 21 3.55 0.10 26.87
CA ASN A 21 3.38 1.44 26.34
C ASN A 21 4.69 2.01 25.76
N LYS A 22 5.82 1.86 26.46
CA LYS A 22 7.13 2.30 25.95
C LYS A 22 7.55 1.59 24.65
N ILE A 23 7.19 0.32 24.49
CA ILE A 23 7.48 -0.44 23.28
C ILE A 23 6.66 0.13 22.12
N PHE A 24 5.36 0.36 22.29
CA PHE A 24 4.51 0.92 21.27
C PHE A 24 4.89 2.35 20.90
N ASP A 25 5.23 3.21 21.87
CA ASP A 25 5.75 4.56 21.60
C ASP A 25 7.01 4.51 20.71
N SER A 26 7.92 3.59 20.98
CA SER A 26 9.12 3.38 20.17
C SER A 26 8.77 2.90 18.76
N LEU A 27 7.78 2.00 18.61
CA LEU A 27 7.32 1.51 17.31
C LEU A 27 6.62 2.60 16.51
N ILE A 28 5.78 3.42 17.14
CA ILE A 28 5.13 4.58 16.52
C ILE A 28 6.19 5.52 15.95
N TYR A 29 7.20 5.89 16.73
CA TYR A 29 8.29 6.75 16.26
C TYR A 29 9.07 6.11 15.09
N GLN A 30 9.36 4.80 15.16
CA GLN A 30 10.02 4.07 14.09
C GLN A 30 9.18 4.07 12.81
N LEU A 31 7.87 3.82 12.91
CA LEU A 31 6.95 3.83 11.78
C LEU A 31 6.81 5.21 11.14
N GLN A 32 6.81 6.30 11.92
CA GLN A 32 6.84 7.67 11.38
C GLN A 32 8.09 7.95 10.54
N ILE A 33 9.26 7.45 10.97
CA ILE A 33 10.50 7.57 10.17
C ILE A 33 10.38 6.76 8.88
N ILE A 34 9.84 5.54 8.96
CA ILE A 34 9.64 4.65 7.82
C ILE A 34 8.66 5.28 6.83
N ASP A 35 7.54 5.83 7.31
CA ASP A 35 6.55 6.54 6.47
C ASP A 35 7.19 7.68 5.69
N ARG A 36 7.90 8.57 6.38
CA ARG A 36 8.62 9.67 5.74
C ARG A 36 9.63 9.17 4.71
N ASP A 37 10.39 8.12 5.02
CA ASP A 37 11.38 7.53 4.12
C ASP A 37 10.74 6.87 2.90
N ASP A 38 9.54 6.32 3.04
CA ASP A 38 8.77 5.70 1.96
C ASP A 38 8.05 6.75 1.10
N GLN A 39 7.34 7.71 1.70
CA GLN A 39 6.44 8.60 0.99
C GLN A 39 7.12 9.84 0.42
N THR A 40 8.06 10.46 1.15
CA THR A 40 8.70 11.71 0.70
C THR A 40 9.33 11.60 -0.69
N PRO A 41 10.13 10.54 -1.02
CA PRO A 41 10.71 10.42 -2.35
C PRO A 41 9.65 10.18 -3.45
N ARG A 42 8.51 9.56 -3.12
CA ARG A 42 7.41 9.33 -4.07
C ARG A 42 6.66 10.62 -4.39
N ILE A 43 6.36 11.43 -3.38
CA ILE A 43 5.75 12.77 -3.56
C ILE A 43 6.62 13.67 -4.44
N GLN A 44 7.94 13.56 -4.32
CA GLN A 44 8.88 14.33 -5.14
C GLN A 44 8.84 13.99 -6.64
N LEU A 45 8.35 12.79 -7.03
CA LEU A 45 8.23 12.41 -8.44
C LEU A 45 7.35 13.40 -9.23
N ASP A 46 6.24 13.87 -8.64
CA ASP A 46 5.34 14.80 -9.33
C ASP A 46 5.97 16.19 -9.48
N SER A 47 6.72 16.65 -8.49
CA SER A 47 7.49 17.88 -8.57
C SER A 47 8.55 17.79 -9.68
N ILE A 48 9.26 16.68 -9.79
CA ILE A 48 10.25 16.41 -10.85
C ILE A 48 9.57 16.41 -12.23
N ARG A 49 8.45 15.73 -12.40
CA ARG A 49 7.69 15.70 -13.66
C ARG A 49 7.28 17.10 -14.09
N LYS A 50 6.77 17.90 -13.17
CA LYS A 50 6.34 19.27 -13.44
C LYS A 50 7.52 20.18 -13.77
N GLN A 51 8.60 20.11 -13.01
CA GLN A 51 9.78 20.97 -13.17
C GLN A 51 10.51 20.74 -14.49
N TYR A 52 10.62 19.50 -14.94
CA TYR A 52 11.40 19.11 -16.10
C TYR A 52 10.52 18.68 -17.30
N SER A 53 9.24 19.08 -17.33
CA SER A 53 8.28 18.71 -18.38
C SER A 53 8.71 19.08 -19.80
N ASN A 54 9.50 20.17 -19.95
CA ASN A 54 9.98 20.68 -21.25
C ASN A 54 11.33 20.12 -21.68
N ASP A 55 11.99 19.29 -20.85
CA ASP A 55 13.27 18.65 -21.17
C ASP A 55 13.19 17.14 -20.90
N SER A 56 12.84 16.38 -21.94
CA SER A 56 12.63 14.93 -21.83
C SER A 56 13.89 14.17 -21.41
N SER A 57 15.08 14.65 -21.77
CA SER A 57 16.35 14.02 -21.44
C SER A 57 16.68 14.20 -19.95
N LEU A 58 16.57 15.46 -19.47
CA LEU A 58 16.80 15.78 -18.08
C LEU A 58 15.72 15.17 -17.17
N LEU A 59 14.45 15.19 -17.59
CA LEU A 59 13.36 14.53 -16.90
C LEU A 59 13.65 13.04 -16.66
N ARG A 60 14.07 12.33 -17.71
CA ARG A 60 14.42 10.90 -17.60
C ARG A 60 15.53 10.67 -16.56
N ILE A 61 16.61 11.44 -16.63
CA ILE A 61 17.74 11.31 -15.69
C ILE A 61 17.29 11.58 -14.23
N ARG A 62 16.47 12.62 -14.04
CA ARG A 62 15.96 12.99 -12.69
C ARG A 62 15.02 11.92 -12.13
N LEU A 63 14.09 11.40 -12.96
CA LEU A 63 13.20 10.31 -12.55
C LEU A 63 13.99 9.03 -12.23
N GLU A 64 14.98 8.67 -13.03
CA GLU A 64 15.81 7.49 -12.79
C GLU A 64 16.58 7.60 -11.46
N THR A 65 17.18 8.77 -11.19
CA THR A 65 17.85 9.05 -9.92
C THR A 65 16.87 8.96 -8.74
N GLN A 66 15.67 9.51 -8.88
CA GLN A 66 14.64 9.45 -7.84
C GLN A 66 14.16 8.02 -7.60
N TRP A 67 13.93 7.24 -8.65
CA TRP A 67 13.58 5.83 -8.53
C TRP A 67 14.68 4.98 -7.86
N LYS A 68 15.95 5.31 -8.10
CA LYS A 68 17.06 4.68 -7.38
C LYS A 68 17.00 4.98 -5.88
N THR A 69 16.69 6.21 -5.50
CA THR A 69 16.48 6.61 -4.10
C THR A 69 15.31 5.86 -3.48
N ILE A 70 14.17 5.77 -4.18
CA ILE A 70 12.99 5.03 -3.74
C ILE A 70 13.34 3.56 -3.49
N ARG A 71 13.93 2.86 -4.47
CA ARG A 71 14.32 1.45 -4.32
C ARG A 71 15.25 1.20 -3.13
N ASN A 72 16.20 2.11 -2.88
CA ASN A 72 17.07 2.04 -1.72
C ASN A 72 16.31 2.15 -0.39
N LYS A 73 15.39 3.12 -0.30
CA LYS A 73 14.55 3.30 0.89
C LYS A 73 13.61 2.11 1.09
N ASP A 74 12.98 1.62 0.03
CA ASP A 74 12.10 0.45 0.08
C ASP A 74 12.83 -0.78 0.64
N SER A 75 14.06 -1.06 0.17
CA SER A 75 14.85 -2.20 0.64
C SER A 75 15.20 -2.12 2.13
N ILE A 76 15.44 -0.92 2.65
CA ILE A 76 15.71 -0.71 4.08
C ILE A 76 14.42 -0.80 4.90
N ASN A 77 13.35 -0.18 4.43
CA ASN A 77 12.08 -0.11 5.13
C ASN A 77 11.40 -1.50 5.22
N VAL A 78 11.48 -2.30 4.17
CA VAL A 78 10.91 -3.66 4.18
C VAL A 78 11.56 -4.53 5.24
N ILE A 79 12.89 -4.45 5.45
CA ILE A 79 13.58 -5.21 6.51
C ILE A 79 13.04 -4.81 7.89
N LYS A 80 12.85 -3.49 8.15
CA LYS A 80 12.35 -2.99 9.42
C LYS A 80 10.91 -3.43 9.68
N VAL A 81 10.03 -3.31 8.66
CA VAL A 81 8.62 -3.69 8.77
C VAL A 81 8.46 -5.20 8.92
N ILE A 82 9.24 -6.01 8.20
CA ILE A 82 9.27 -7.46 8.38
C ILE A 82 9.61 -7.83 9.83
N ALA A 83 10.63 -7.20 10.42
CA ALA A 83 11.01 -7.45 11.81
C ALA A 83 9.88 -7.10 12.81
N ILE A 84 9.10 -6.06 12.52
CA ILE A 84 7.92 -5.69 13.32
C ILE A 84 6.82 -6.75 13.15
N LEU A 85 6.48 -7.11 11.91
CA LEU A 85 5.40 -8.05 11.59
C LEU A 85 5.70 -9.48 12.08
N ASP A 86 6.94 -9.94 11.94
CA ASP A 86 7.34 -11.28 12.42
C ASP A 86 7.34 -11.36 13.94
N LYS A 87 7.62 -10.25 14.66
CA LYS A 87 7.65 -10.21 16.12
C LYS A 87 6.29 -9.96 16.77
N TYR A 88 5.49 -9.07 16.20
CA TYR A 88 4.28 -8.58 16.83
C TYR A 88 2.99 -8.92 16.09
N GLY A 89 3.08 -9.51 14.90
CA GLY A 89 1.96 -9.65 13.99
C GLY A 89 1.56 -8.30 13.37
N TRP A 90 0.38 -8.25 12.74
CA TRP A 90 -0.15 -7.01 12.18
C TRP A 90 -0.70 -6.11 13.30
N LEU A 91 -0.03 -5.01 13.56
CA LEU A 91 -0.42 -4.05 14.58
C LEU A 91 -1.58 -3.18 14.08
N GLY A 92 -2.62 -3.05 14.90
CA GLY A 92 -3.81 -2.26 14.59
C GLY A 92 -3.65 -0.77 14.94
N PRO A 93 -4.67 0.06 14.61
CA PRO A 93 -4.67 1.49 14.97
C PRO A 93 -4.56 1.73 16.47
N ASP A 94 -5.10 0.85 17.30
CA ASP A 94 -4.99 0.95 18.77
C ASP A 94 -3.57 0.72 19.28
N ASP A 95 -2.74 -0.02 18.51
CA ASP A 95 -1.37 -0.34 18.86
C ASP A 95 -0.39 0.76 18.40
N VAL A 96 -0.54 1.24 17.15
CA VAL A 96 0.45 2.12 16.48
C VAL A 96 -0.15 3.35 15.80
N GLY A 97 -1.41 3.64 16.02
CA GLY A 97 -2.16 4.69 15.34
C GLY A 97 -2.53 4.34 13.89
N ASP A 98 -3.43 5.14 13.30
CA ASP A 98 -3.86 4.97 11.90
C ASP A 98 -2.70 5.11 10.90
N ASP A 99 -1.80 6.06 11.14
CA ASP A 99 -0.64 6.32 10.27
C ASP A 99 0.36 5.17 10.34
N GLY A 100 0.68 4.67 11.54
CA GLY A 100 1.56 3.52 11.71
C GLY A 100 0.98 2.25 11.06
N ASN A 101 -0.32 2.00 11.21
CA ASN A 101 -1.02 0.90 10.54
C ASN A 101 -0.98 1.04 9.01
N THR A 102 -1.16 2.27 8.49
CA THR A 102 -1.06 2.56 7.06
C THR A 102 0.38 2.36 6.56
N THR A 103 1.38 2.76 7.32
CA THR A 103 2.80 2.57 6.99
C THR A 103 3.17 1.10 6.84
N LEU A 104 2.68 0.22 7.73
CA LEU A 104 2.87 -1.23 7.60
C LEU A 104 2.36 -1.74 6.24
N PHE A 105 1.16 -1.31 5.84
CA PHE A 105 0.59 -1.65 4.55
C PHE A 105 1.42 -1.11 3.39
N LEU A 106 1.76 0.18 3.39
CA LEU A 106 2.48 0.83 2.27
C LEU A 106 3.83 0.15 2.00
N VAL A 107 4.59 -0.18 3.04
CA VAL A 107 5.88 -0.85 2.86
C VAL A 107 5.71 -2.25 2.28
N ILE A 108 4.73 -3.04 2.73
CA ILE A 108 4.43 -4.34 2.12
C ILE A 108 3.92 -4.18 0.68
N GLN A 109 3.08 -3.19 0.41
CA GLN A 109 2.58 -2.85 -0.93
C GLN A 109 3.71 -2.51 -1.92
N HIS A 110 4.82 -1.93 -1.43
CA HIS A 110 5.99 -1.56 -2.24
C HIS A 110 7.07 -2.66 -2.30
N ALA A 111 6.94 -3.71 -1.51
CA ALA A 111 7.88 -4.83 -1.48
C ALA A 111 7.83 -5.68 -2.77
N ASN A 112 8.76 -6.63 -2.90
CA ASN A 112 8.72 -7.63 -3.97
C ASN A 112 7.55 -8.62 -3.79
N LEU A 113 7.21 -9.35 -4.86
CA LEU A 113 6.08 -10.28 -4.89
C LEU A 113 6.15 -11.31 -3.75
N ASN A 114 7.27 -11.97 -3.55
CA ASN A 114 7.43 -13.00 -2.51
C ASN A 114 7.11 -12.45 -1.10
N THR A 115 7.53 -11.20 -0.82
CA THR A 115 7.22 -10.54 0.45
C THR A 115 5.72 -10.21 0.55
N GLN A 116 5.13 -9.71 -0.52
CA GLN A 116 3.69 -9.43 -0.57
C GLN A 116 2.85 -10.68 -0.32
N GLU A 117 3.16 -11.78 -1.01
CA GLU A 117 2.50 -13.09 -0.85
C GLU A 117 2.66 -13.63 0.57
N LYS A 118 3.86 -13.54 1.14
CA LYS A 118 4.13 -13.98 2.52
C LYS A 118 3.24 -13.30 3.54
N TYR A 119 3.06 -11.96 3.41
CA TYR A 119 2.31 -11.17 4.40
C TYR A 119 0.83 -10.94 4.06
N LEU A 120 0.36 -11.31 2.86
CA LEU A 120 -1.06 -11.22 2.49
C LEU A 120 -2.00 -11.99 3.44
N PRO A 121 -1.71 -13.25 3.84
CA PRO A 121 -2.54 -13.97 4.81
C PRO A 121 -2.60 -13.28 6.18
N LEU A 122 -1.48 -12.72 6.66
CA LEU A 122 -1.41 -11.98 7.91
C LEU A 122 -2.29 -10.73 7.84
N MET A 123 -2.21 -9.96 6.75
CA MET A 123 -3.05 -8.79 6.54
C MET A 123 -4.54 -9.15 6.43
N LYS A 124 -4.87 -10.26 5.74
CA LYS A 124 -6.24 -10.78 5.65
C LYS A 124 -6.82 -11.08 7.03
N ALA A 125 -6.04 -11.75 7.88
CA ALA A 125 -6.44 -12.02 9.28
C ALA A 125 -6.60 -10.72 10.08
N ALA A 126 -5.72 -9.75 9.87
CA ALA A 126 -5.80 -8.43 10.50
C ALA A 126 -7.09 -7.67 10.10
N VAL A 127 -7.49 -7.71 8.82
CA VAL A 127 -8.76 -7.13 8.35
C VAL A 127 -9.95 -7.79 9.07
N LYS A 128 -9.97 -9.12 9.14
CA LYS A 128 -11.04 -9.86 9.84
C LYS A 128 -11.16 -9.46 11.32
N ASN A 129 -10.04 -9.12 11.95
CA ASN A 129 -9.96 -8.73 13.36
C ASN A 129 -10.05 -7.20 13.59
N GLY A 130 -10.39 -6.41 12.57
CA GLY A 130 -10.47 -4.94 12.68
C GLY A 130 -9.12 -4.22 12.83
N LYS A 131 -8.00 -4.93 12.65
CA LYS A 131 -6.63 -4.40 12.80
C LYS A 131 -6.04 -3.85 11.49
N ALA A 132 -6.69 -4.02 10.34
CA ALA A 132 -6.29 -3.46 9.06
C ALA A 132 -7.51 -3.03 8.25
N LYS A 133 -7.33 -2.02 7.40
CA LYS A 133 -8.40 -1.50 6.53
C LYS A 133 -8.62 -2.45 5.35
N ALA A 134 -9.86 -2.88 5.10
CA ALA A 134 -10.21 -3.77 4.00
C ALA A 134 -9.82 -3.17 2.63
N ARG A 135 -9.97 -1.85 2.45
CA ARG A 135 -9.51 -1.15 1.24
C ARG A 135 -8.01 -1.32 0.97
N ASN A 136 -7.18 -1.28 2.00
CA ASN A 136 -5.73 -1.46 1.85
C ASN A 136 -5.39 -2.90 1.45
N PHE A 137 -6.11 -3.87 2.01
CA PHE A 137 -6.00 -5.28 1.59
C PHE A 137 -6.38 -5.47 0.11
N ALA A 138 -7.44 -4.79 -0.36
CA ALA A 138 -7.85 -4.82 -1.77
C ALA A 138 -6.75 -4.30 -2.71
N PHE A 139 -6.06 -3.20 -2.35
CA PHE A 139 -4.91 -2.69 -3.10
C PHE A 139 -3.76 -3.71 -3.18
N LEU A 140 -3.43 -4.37 -2.07
CA LEU A 140 -2.37 -5.38 -2.05
C LEU A 140 -2.77 -6.62 -2.86
N GLN A 141 -4.01 -7.07 -2.76
CA GLN A 141 -4.54 -8.23 -3.48
C GLN A 141 -4.50 -8.01 -5.00
N ASP A 142 -4.97 -6.85 -5.47
CA ASP A 142 -4.96 -6.50 -6.89
C ASP A 142 -3.53 -6.44 -7.44
N ARG A 143 -2.60 -5.85 -6.67
CA ARG A 143 -1.19 -5.77 -7.08
C ARG A 143 -0.54 -7.14 -7.20
N ILE A 144 -0.78 -8.03 -6.25
CA ILE A 144 -0.29 -9.42 -6.31
C ILE A 144 -0.88 -10.13 -7.52
N ALA A 145 -2.21 -10.05 -7.73
CA ALA A 145 -2.87 -10.68 -8.86
C ALA A 145 -2.22 -10.31 -10.20
N LEU A 146 -1.99 -9.01 -10.43
CA LEU A 146 -1.34 -8.56 -11.67
C LEU A 146 0.11 -9.04 -11.80
N ARG A 147 0.88 -9.05 -10.71
CA ARG A 147 2.27 -9.56 -10.70
C ARG A 147 2.35 -11.07 -10.94
N GLU A 148 1.31 -11.82 -10.61
CA GLU A 148 1.13 -13.23 -10.93
C GLU A 148 0.58 -13.46 -12.36
N GLY A 149 0.37 -12.40 -13.14
CA GLY A 149 -0.22 -12.46 -14.49
C GLY A 149 -1.73 -12.72 -14.48
N LYS A 150 -2.40 -12.51 -13.34
CA LYS A 150 -3.86 -12.62 -13.17
C LYS A 150 -4.52 -11.25 -13.35
N LYS A 151 -5.85 -11.24 -13.40
CA LYS A 151 -6.65 -10.01 -13.42
C LYS A 151 -6.92 -9.51 -12.01
N GLN A 152 -7.01 -8.20 -11.84
CA GLN A 152 -7.38 -7.57 -10.56
C GLN A 152 -8.89 -7.64 -10.32
N ILE A 153 -9.30 -7.57 -9.05
CA ILE A 153 -10.70 -7.70 -8.64
C ILE A 153 -11.35 -6.32 -8.48
N TYR A 154 -10.61 -5.37 -7.91
CA TYR A 154 -11.16 -4.09 -7.45
C TYR A 154 -10.80 -2.90 -8.35
N GLY A 155 -9.93 -3.07 -9.35
CA GLY A 155 -9.52 -1.97 -10.21
C GLY A 155 -8.70 -0.90 -9.48
N THR A 156 -7.86 -1.30 -8.54
CA THR A 156 -7.02 -0.37 -7.77
C THR A 156 -5.72 -0.03 -8.47
N GLN A 157 -5.29 -0.84 -9.43
CA GLN A 157 -4.04 -0.65 -10.16
C GLN A 157 -4.33 -0.07 -11.54
N VAL A 158 -3.67 1.03 -11.81
CA VAL A 158 -3.85 1.85 -13.01
C VAL A 158 -2.48 2.11 -13.63
N PHE A 159 -2.39 2.05 -14.94
CA PHE A 159 -1.23 2.50 -15.70
C PHE A 159 -1.47 3.91 -16.23
N GLN A 160 -0.54 4.82 -16.00
CA GLN A 160 -0.56 6.16 -16.57
C GLN A 160 0.63 6.33 -17.51
N ASN A 161 0.35 6.63 -18.78
CA ASN A 161 1.36 6.97 -19.77
C ASN A 161 1.89 8.38 -19.49
N ILE A 162 3.15 8.48 -19.09
CA ILE A 162 3.78 9.77 -18.71
C ILE A 162 3.82 10.75 -19.89
N LYS A 163 3.87 10.26 -21.15
CA LYS A 163 3.99 11.11 -22.35
C LYS A 163 2.65 11.66 -22.81
N THR A 164 1.61 10.81 -22.82
CA THR A 164 0.27 11.17 -23.31
C THR A 164 -0.69 11.57 -22.20
N ASN A 165 -0.32 11.31 -20.94
CA ASN A 165 -1.16 11.43 -19.74
C ASN A 165 -2.42 10.55 -19.77
N GLU A 166 -2.48 9.59 -20.71
CA GLU A 166 -3.57 8.63 -20.77
C GLU A 166 -3.48 7.65 -19.60
N CYS A 167 -4.62 7.33 -19.04
CA CYS A 167 -4.74 6.46 -17.89
C CYS A 167 -5.60 5.24 -18.25
N PHE A 168 -5.09 4.06 -17.93
CA PHE A 168 -5.75 2.79 -18.19
C PHE A 168 -5.87 1.97 -16.91
N VAL A 169 -7.08 1.51 -16.61
CA VAL A 169 -7.28 0.49 -15.55
C VAL A 169 -6.68 -0.81 -16.05
N LEU A 170 -5.77 -1.40 -15.29
CA LEU A 170 -5.15 -2.67 -15.65
C LEU A 170 -6.18 -3.82 -15.67
N PRO A 171 -5.91 -4.99 -16.29
CA PRO A 171 -6.91 -6.00 -16.56
C PRO A 171 -7.76 -6.38 -15.34
N LEU A 172 -9.09 -6.22 -15.48
CA LEU A 172 -10.12 -6.55 -14.48
C LEU A 172 -10.71 -7.94 -14.75
N ASP A 173 -11.00 -8.66 -13.67
CA ASP A 173 -11.69 -9.95 -13.72
C ASP A 173 -13.15 -9.78 -14.14
N ASP A 174 -13.88 -8.88 -13.46
CA ASP A 174 -15.28 -8.58 -13.76
C ASP A 174 -15.51 -7.05 -13.81
N PRO A 175 -15.36 -6.42 -15.00
CA PRO A 175 -15.52 -4.98 -15.12
C PRO A 175 -16.97 -4.49 -14.94
N TYR A 176 -17.96 -5.36 -15.13
CA TYR A 176 -19.37 -4.97 -14.96
C TYR A 176 -19.79 -4.87 -13.49
N ASN A 177 -19.22 -5.71 -12.62
CA ASN A 177 -19.56 -5.76 -11.20
C ASN A 177 -18.45 -5.19 -10.30
N VAL A 178 -17.47 -4.49 -10.86
CA VAL A 178 -16.33 -3.95 -10.10
C VAL A 178 -16.76 -3.06 -8.94
N ASP A 179 -17.80 -2.24 -9.12
CA ASP A 179 -18.27 -1.32 -8.08
C ASP A 179 -18.94 -2.05 -6.91
N ILE A 180 -19.59 -3.19 -7.16
CA ILE A 180 -20.10 -4.06 -6.10
C ILE A 180 -18.93 -4.56 -5.24
N LYS A 181 -17.88 -5.08 -5.88
CA LYS A 181 -16.67 -5.56 -5.19
C LYS A 181 -15.96 -4.45 -4.42
N ARG A 182 -15.88 -3.25 -4.99
CA ARG A 182 -15.30 -2.07 -4.36
C ARG A 182 -16.06 -1.67 -3.09
N ALA A 183 -17.39 -1.65 -3.15
CA ALA A 183 -18.25 -1.34 -2.01
C ALA A 183 -18.04 -2.32 -0.84
N GLU A 184 -17.87 -3.64 -1.10
CA GLU A 184 -17.62 -4.68 -0.10
C GLU A 184 -16.39 -4.38 0.78
N VAL A 185 -15.40 -3.64 0.25
CA VAL A 185 -14.13 -3.31 0.94
C VAL A 185 -14.00 -1.83 1.29
N GLY A 186 -15.08 -1.05 1.16
CA GLY A 186 -15.10 0.37 1.49
C GLY A 186 -14.32 1.26 0.51
N LEU A 187 -14.20 0.84 -0.74
CA LEU A 187 -13.69 1.66 -1.83
C LEU A 187 -14.85 2.41 -2.51
N GLN A 188 -14.58 3.66 -2.91
CA GLN A 188 -15.50 4.45 -3.73
C GLN A 188 -15.68 3.82 -5.12
N PRO A 189 -16.78 4.11 -5.85
CA PRO A 189 -16.98 3.64 -7.22
C PRO A 189 -15.77 3.91 -8.11
N LEU A 190 -15.49 3.02 -9.06
CA LEU A 190 -14.32 3.12 -9.93
C LEU A 190 -14.30 4.42 -10.74
N SER A 191 -15.49 4.86 -11.20
CA SER A 191 -15.65 6.14 -11.90
C SER A 191 -15.19 7.34 -11.06
N VAL A 192 -15.57 7.38 -9.78
CA VAL A 192 -15.17 8.43 -8.84
C VAL A 192 -13.67 8.37 -8.56
N TYR A 193 -13.13 7.16 -8.34
CA TYR A 193 -11.71 6.97 -8.12
C TYR A 193 -10.85 7.46 -9.29
N LEU A 194 -11.25 7.15 -10.52
CA LEU A 194 -10.53 7.55 -11.73
C LEU A 194 -10.63 9.05 -11.99
N GLU A 195 -11.82 9.65 -11.78
CA GLU A 195 -11.99 11.10 -11.94
C GLU A 195 -11.17 11.88 -10.92
N ASP A 196 -11.21 11.48 -9.64
CA ASP A 196 -10.52 12.19 -8.56
C ASP A 196 -9.00 12.15 -8.71
N ASN A 197 -8.44 10.98 -9.07
CA ASN A 197 -7.00 10.77 -9.03
C ASN A 197 -6.33 10.92 -10.40
N PHE A 198 -7.04 10.68 -11.51
CA PHE A 198 -6.44 10.61 -12.85
C PHE A 198 -7.14 11.47 -13.88
N LYS A 199 -8.23 12.17 -13.53
CA LYS A 199 -9.06 12.97 -14.46
C LYS A 199 -9.53 12.16 -15.66
N THR A 200 -9.85 10.90 -15.44
CA THR A 200 -10.24 9.91 -16.45
C THR A 200 -11.64 9.39 -16.17
N LYS A 201 -12.46 9.28 -17.23
CA LYS A 201 -13.81 8.72 -17.12
C LYS A 201 -13.76 7.20 -17.18
N TRP A 202 -14.64 6.55 -16.41
CA TRP A 202 -14.86 5.12 -16.50
C TRP A 202 -16.00 4.81 -17.47
N ASP A 203 -15.71 4.00 -18.48
CA ASP A 203 -16.68 3.44 -19.42
C ASP A 203 -16.31 1.98 -19.70
N VAL A 204 -17.18 1.06 -19.28
CA VAL A 204 -16.93 -0.39 -19.40
C VAL A 204 -16.85 -0.82 -20.88
N ALA A 205 -17.70 -0.26 -21.75
CA ALA A 205 -17.70 -0.62 -23.16
C ALA A 205 -16.43 -0.17 -23.87
N GLN A 206 -15.93 1.02 -23.53
CA GLN A 206 -14.63 1.51 -24.03
C GLN A 206 -13.48 0.70 -23.45
N TYR A 207 -13.49 0.44 -22.14
CA TYR A 207 -12.48 -0.40 -21.49
C TYR A 207 -12.32 -1.77 -22.16
N LEU A 208 -13.43 -2.44 -22.50
CA LEU A 208 -13.40 -3.76 -23.17
C LEU A 208 -12.82 -3.68 -24.57
N LYS A 209 -13.02 -2.57 -25.31
CA LYS A 209 -12.37 -2.35 -26.62
C LYS A 209 -10.87 -2.14 -26.47
N ASP A 210 -10.44 -1.44 -25.42
CA ASP A 210 -9.05 -1.11 -25.15
C ASP A 210 -8.27 -2.25 -24.48
N LEU A 211 -8.97 -3.27 -23.95
CA LEU A 211 -8.38 -4.35 -23.15
C LEU A 211 -7.22 -5.08 -23.86
N PRO A 212 -7.29 -5.41 -25.18
CA PRO A 212 -6.16 -6.04 -25.87
C PRO A 212 -4.89 -5.16 -25.88
N PHE A 213 -5.07 -3.83 -26.02
CA PHE A 213 -3.97 -2.87 -25.97
C PHE A 213 -3.40 -2.76 -24.54
N ILE A 214 -4.27 -2.73 -23.53
CA ILE A 214 -3.90 -2.68 -22.11
C ILE A 214 -3.09 -3.92 -21.73
N GLU A 215 -3.53 -5.12 -22.13
CA GLU A 215 -2.81 -6.38 -21.87
C GLU A 215 -1.45 -6.44 -22.60
N ALA A 216 -1.37 -5.94 -23.82
CA ALA A 216 -0.10 -5.83 -24.54
C ALA A 216 0.87 -4.85 -23.85
N THR A 217 0.35 -3.71 -23.39
CA THR A 217 1.12 -2.70 -22.65
C THR A 217 1.65 -3.23 -21.32
N LEU A 218 0.83 -3.98 -20.57
CA LEU A 218 1.22 -4.63 -19.34
C LEU A 218 2.40 -5.59 -19.55
N LYS A 219 2.32 -6.44 -20.57
CA LYS A 219 3.38 -7.38 -20.93
C LYS A 219 4.67 -6.67 -21.36
N ALA A 220 4.57 -5.61 -22.15
CA ALA A 220 5.74 -4.87 -22.65
C ALA A 220 6.50 -4.11 -21.55
N ASN A 221 5.82 -3.68 -20.50
CA ASN A 221 6.42 -2.90 -19.42
C ASN A 221 6.82 -3.76 -18.19
N HIS A 222 6.61 -5.08 -18.22
CA HIS A 222 6.89 -5.99 -17.10
C HIS A 222 6.22 -5.50 -15.78
N LEU A 223 5.00 -4.94 -15.89
CA LEU A 223 4.22 -4.40 -14.79
C LEU A 223 3.46 -5.51 -14.05
#